data_1730f1c3bfb3f7dc7d17613250423870
#
_entry.id   1730f1c3bfb3f7dc7d17613250423870
#
_cell.length_a   1.000
_cell.length_b   1.000
_cell.length_c   1.000
_cell.angle_alpha   90.00
_cell.angle_beta   90.00
_cell.angle_gamma   90.00
#
_symmetry.space_group_name_H-M   'P 1'
#
loop_
_entity.id
_entity.type
_entity.pdbx_description
1 polymer ?
#
loop_
_entity_poly.entity_id
_entity_poly.type
_entity_poly.pdbx_seq_one_letter_code
_entity_poly.pdbx_strand_id
1 'polypeptide(L)'
;KAANKGASIHFMDIALREYHFPISDYIISDTLSLVENIGLVAKAASTIAQLDVPQHIQEQLDKLSEPNATHKQIAQSLFTKTNTLLLNGLVSRSHSDFSLIRSYINILASLTNSNLGELTSGANSVGAYITGCIPHRNLLGQSSQAGLNALEIASKNHDLMILYGLEIDDCLYDQILTKALKGSKKVVVFNSFMESVINDHADIVIPINTTYESKGSFINLTGQVQDFNQELLLPNHYYSNEALLTDLVNERDLDIPSFNDFIKELESFIDQSIANRNYIKEFPVKTSNSSPIDTTNTFNMYSIDAILRRSRPLQQTKESRTIT
;
A
#
# COMPACT_ATOMS: atom_id res chain seq x y z
N LYS A 1 7.40 -4.14 23.91
CA LYS A 1 8.68 -3.54 24.39
C LYS A 1 8.51 -2.04 24.67
N ALA A 2 7.91 -1.23 23.75
CA ALA A 2 7.68 0.21 23.96
C ALA A 2 6.76 0.48 25.17
N ALA A 3 5.60 -0.19 25.25
CA ALA A 3 4.68 -0.06 26.39
C ALA A 3 5.35 -0.34 27.74
N ASN A 4 6.18 -1.40 27.82
CA ASN A 4 6.91 -1.76 29.03
C ASN A 4 8.00 -0.74 29.41
N LYS A 5 8.30 0.20 28.51
CA LYS A 5 9.21 1.34 28.74
C LYS A 5 8.46 2.65 28.99
N GLY A 6 7.15 2.60 29.24
CA GLY A 6 6.33 3.76 29.55
C GLY A 6 5.79 4.53 28.35
N ALA A 7 5.82 3.96 27.14
CA ALA A 7 5.15 4.55 26.00
C ALA A 7 3.62 4.43 26.16
N SER A 8 2.90 5.52 25.91
CA SER A 8 1.46 5.49 25.74
C SER A 8 1.10 4.93 24.38
N ILE A 9 0.21 3.94 24.34
CA ILE A 9 -0.22 3.30 23.12
C ILE A 9 -1.73 3.49 22.98
N HIS A 10 -2.15 4.02 21.84
CA HIS A 10 -3.53 4.31 21.53
C HIS A 10 -3.94 3.56 20.26
N PHE A 11 -5.13 3.01 20.25
CA PHE A 11 -5.69 2.35 19.07
C PHE A 11 -6.99 2.99 18.62
N MET A 12 -7.16 3.09 17.31
CA MET A 12 -8.45 3.31 16.64
C MET A 12 -8.64 2.16 15.67
N ASP A 13 -9.63 1.30 15.91
CA ASP A 13 -9.87 0.08 15.11
C ASP A 13 -11.37 -0.20 15.00
N ILE A 14 -11.74 -1.06 14.07
CA ILE A 14 -13.11 -1.52 13.87
C ILE A 14 -13.51 -2.70 14.78
N ALA A 15 -12.53 -3.31 15.44
CA ALA A 15 -12.76 -4.45 16.33
C ALA A 15 -11.88 -4.34 17.58
N LEU A 16 -12.43 -4.75 18.71
CA LEU A 16 -11.65 -4.90 19.94
C LEU A 16 -10.76 -6.12 19.82
N ARG A 17 -9.46 -5.91 20.05
CA ARG A 17 -8.45 -6.98 20.03
C ARG A 17 -7.78 -7.06 21.40
N GLU A 18 -7.45 -8.27 21.83
CA GLU A 18 -6.64 -8.49 23.03
C GLU A 18 -5.15 -8.35 22.69
N TYR A 19 -4.48 -7.54 23.45
CA TYR A 19 -3.02 -7.35 23.32
C TYR A 19 -2.30 -7.71 24.62
N HIS A 20 -1.15 -8.34 24.51
CA HIS A 20 -0.31 -8.71 25.67
C HIS A 20 0.57 -7.58 26.19
N PHE A 21 0.11 -6.34 26.03
CA PHE A 21 0.77 -5.14 26.54
C PHE A 21 -0.28 -4.08 26.91
N PRO A 22 0.05 -3.16 27.86
CA PRO A 22 -0.90 -2.12 28.25
C PRO A 22 -1.22 -1.16 27.11
N ILE A 23 -2.49 -0.83 26.99
CA ILE A 23 -3.05 0.15 26.07
C ILE A 23 -3.58 1.31 26.89
N SER A 24 -3.27 2.55 26.45
CA SER A 24 -3.69 3.77 27.16
C SER A 24 -5.13 4.13 26.82
N ASP A 25 -5.47 4.14 25.53
CA ASP A 25 -6.82 4.41 25.05
C ASP A 25 -7.15 3.56 23.83
N TYR A 26 -8.43 3.23 23.69
CA TYR A 26 -8.95 2.46 22.58
C TYR A 26 -10.26 3.08 22.08
N ILE A 27 -10.31 3.47 20.81
CA ILE A 27 -11.52 3.89 20.13
C ILE A 27 -11.97 2.75 19.20
N ILE A 28 -13.09 2.10 19.54
CA ILE A 28 -13.73 1.16 18.64
C ILE A 28 -14.70 1.95 17.77
N SER A 29 -14.53 1.84 16.47
CA SER A 29 -15.38 2.52 15.49
C SER A 29 -16.07 1.49 14.61
N ASP A 30 -17.27 1.75 14.16
CA ASP A 30 -17.74 1.09 12.96
C ASP A 30 -16.99 1.66 11.73
N THR A 31 -17.18 1.02 10.60
CA THR A 31 -16.45 1.42 9.37
C THR A 31 -16.83 2.82 8.90
N LEU A 32 -18.02 3.34 9.23
CA LEU A 32 -18.47 4.68 8.84
C LEU A 32 -17.86 5.76 9.75
N SER A 33 -17.80 5.49 11.04
CA SER A 33 -17.31 6.44 12.05
C SER A 33 -15.78 6.44 12.21
N LEU A 34 -15.06 5.47 11.63
CA LEU A 34 -13.59 5.42 11.70
C LEU A 34 -12.95 6.72 11.17
N VAL A 35 -13.40 7.18 10.02
CA VAL A 35 -12.88 8.40 9.38
C VAL A 35 -13.13 9.61 10.26
N GLU A 36 -14.35 9.73 10.80
CA GLU A 36 -14.72 10.83 11.67
C GLU A 36 -13.91 10.83 12.97
N ASN A 37 -13.75 9.68 13.62
CA ASN A 37 -12.96 9.57 14.86
C ASN A 37 -11.50 9.99 14.67
N ILE A 38 -10.87 9.64 13.54
CA ILE A 38 -9.52 10.11 13.22
C ILE A 38 -9.51 11.63 13.03
N GLY A 39 -10.49 12.16 12.31
CA GLY A 39 -10.66 13.61 12.13
C GLY A 39 -10.88 14.35 13.44
N LEU A 40 -11.64 13.77 14.39
CA LEU A 40 -11.90 14.36 15.71
C LEU A 40 -10.63 14.45 16.57
N VAL A 41 -9.74 13.46 16.48
CA VAL A 41 -8.42 13.56 17.13
C VAL A 41 -7.59 14.69 16.51
N ALA A 42 -7.62 14.82 15.15
CA ALA A 42 -6.94 15.92 14.48
C ALA A 42 -7.53 17.29 14.86
N LYS A 43 -8.87 17.41 14.96
CA LYS A 43 -9.56 18.64 15.45
C LYS A 43 -9.15 18.96 16.89
N ALA A 44 -9.13 17.97 17.77
CA ALA A 44 -8.65 18.17 19.16
C ALA A 44 -7.19 18.65 19.17
N ALA A 45 -6.34 18.07 18.34
CA ALA A 45 -4.93 18.45 18.23
C ALA A 45 -4.78 19.89 17.70
N SER A 46 -5.58 20.34 16.74
CA SER A 46 -5.51 21.72 16.23
C SER A 46 -5.83 22.74 17.32
N THR A 47 -6.76 22.41 18.21
CA THR A 47 -7.11 23.29 19.37
C THR A 47 -5.98 23.38 20.38
N ILE A 48 -5.20 22.30 20.56
CA ILE A 48 -4.09 22.24 21.53
C ILE A 48 -2.82 22.88 20.98
N ALA A 49 -2.59 22.76 19.67
CA ALA A 49 -1.32 23.04 19.01
C ALA A 49 -0.87 24.51 19.14
N GLN A 50 -1.78 25.46 19.33
CA GLN A 50 -1.52 26.92 19.31
C GLN A 50 -0.73 27.37 18.06
N LEU A 51 -0.86 26.63 16.97
CA LEU A 51 -0.22 26.88 15.68
C LEU A 51 -1.25 27.42 14.71
N ASP A 52 -0.82 28.29 13.80
CA ASP A 52 -1.64 28.72 12.69
C ASP A 52 -1.89 27.55 11.74
N VAL A 53 -3.07 26.98 11.82
CA VAL A 53 -3.53 25.93 10.90
C VAL A 53 -3.97 26.58 9.60
N PRO A 54 -3.54 26.13 8.42
CA PRO A 54 -4.01 26.66 7.15
C PRO A 54 -5.55 26.70 7.06
N GLN A 55 -6.10 27.80 6.56
CA GLN A 55 -7.54 28.04 6.56
C GLN A 55 -8.36 26.88 5.94
N HIS A 56 -7.91 26.34 4.81
CA HIS A 56 -8.59 25.24 4.13
C HIS A 56 -8.64 23.95 4.97
N ILE A 57 -7.67 23.75 5.87
CA ILE A 57 -7.65 22.61 6.82
C ILE A 57 -8.60 22.91 7.98
N GLN A 58 -8.54 24.12 8.54
CA GLN A 58 -9.43 24.52 9.63
C GLN A 58 -10.89 24.39 9.23
N GLU A 59 -11.26 24.86 8.04
CA GLU A 59 -12.61 24.73 7.49
C GLU A 59 -13.10 23.28 7.35
N GLN A 60 -12.19 22.32 7.13
CA GLN A 60 -12.55 20.91 7.09
C GLN A 60 -12.73 20.33 8.49
N LEU A 61 -11.86 20.69 9.43
CA LEU A 61 -11.97 20.26 10.82
C LEU A 61 -13.22 20.85 11.50
N ASP A 62 -13.61 22.06 11.17
CA ASP A 62 -14.80 22.72 11.72
C ASP A 62 -16.12 22.06 11.30
N LYS A 63 -16.13 21.33 10.17
CA LYS A 63 -17.30 20.54 9.73
C LYS A 63 -17.54 19.31 10.57
N LEU A 64 -16.55 18.85 11.33
CA LEU A 64 -16.66 17.69 12.19
C LEU A 64 -17.39 18.06 13.49
N SER A 65 -18.00 17.06 14.12
CA SER A 65 -18.61 17.19 15.43
C SER A 65 -17.57 17.59 16.51
N GLU A 66 -18.01 17.75 17.77
CA GLU A 66 -17.08 18.11 18.84
C GLU A 66 -16.32 16.88 19.37
N PRO A 67 -14.99 17.00 19.54
CA PRO A 67 -14.18 15.92 20.10
C PRO A 67 -14.59 15.60 21.56
N ASN A 68 -14.81 14.33 21.85
CA ASN A 68 -15.06 13.84 23.19
C ASN A 68 -13.77 13.78 24.04
N ALA A 69 -13.92 13.33 25.31
CA ALA A 69 -12.79 13.26 26.24
C ALA A 69 -11.65 12.35 25.75
N THR A 70 -11.98 11.21 25.15
CA THR A 70 -10.98 10.25 24.64
C THR A 70 -10.19 10.85 23.47
N HIS A 71 -10.86 11.52 22.51
CA HIS A 71 -10.18 12.21 21.39
C HIS A 71 -9.18 13.25 21.91
N LYS A 72 -9.60 14.06 22.90
CA LYS A 72 -8.75 15.09 23.53
C LYS A 72 -7.57 14.48 24.27
N GLN A 73 -7.78 13.36 24.97
CA GLN A 73 -6.74 12.66 25.70
C GLN A 73 -5.67 12.07 24.76
N ILE A 74 -6.08 11.43 23.67
CA ILE A 74 -5.18 10.93 22.64
C ILE A 74 -4.38 12.10 22.03
N ALA A 75 -5.05 13.17 21.60
CA ALA A 75 -4.39 14.35 21.07
C ALA A 75 -3.37 14.93 22.07
N GLN A 76 -3.77 15.13 23.34
CA GLN A 76 -2.89 15.66 24.39
C GLN A 76 -1.66 14.79 24.61
N SER A 77 -1.80 13.45 24.53
CA SER A 77 -0.67 12.54 24.72
C SER A 77 0.42 12.73 23.66
N LEU A 78 0.01 13.07 22.41
CA LEU A 78 0.95 13.31 21.30
C LEU A 78 1.78 14.59 21.50
N PHE A 79 1.28 15.59 22.22
CA PHE A 79 2.03 16.81 22.54
C PHE A 79 2.95 16.65 23.75
N THR A 80 2.62 15.75 24.67
CA THR A 80 3.39 15.56 25.91
C THR A 80 4.58 14.63 25.77
N LYS A 81 4.71 13.91 24.66
CA LYS A 81 5.78 12.95 24.40
C LYS A 81 6.73 13.48 23.32
N THR A 82 8.02 13.19 23.50
CA THR A 82 9.08 13.71 22.62
C THR A 82 9.35 12.85 21.37
N ASN A 83 8.90 11.61 21.38
CA ASN A 83 9.10 10.67 20.25
C ASN A 83 7.78 9.94 19.97
N THR A 84 6.99 10.54 19.12
CA THR A 84 5.66 10.06 18.76
C THR A 84 5.64 9.46 17.36
N LEU A 85 4.87 8.38 17.20
CA LEU A 85 4.72 7.66 15.93
C LEU A 85 3.24 7.39 15.68
N LEU A 86 2.76 7.81 14.54
CA LEU A 86 1.43 7.46 14.00
C LEU A 86 1.60 6.34 12.97
N LEU A 87 0.91 5.21 13.18
CA LEU A 87 0.92 4.09 12.24
C LEU A 87 -0.46 3.91 11.63
N ASN A 88 -0.55 4.05 10.32
CA ASN A 88 -1.75 3.76 9.57
C ASN A 88 -1.75 2.30 9.13
N GLY A 89 -2.79 1.54 9.53
CA GLY A 89 -2.87 0.10 9.34
C GLY A 89 -3.60 -0.32 8.06
N LEU A 90 -3.64 -1.63 7.82
CA LEU A 90 -4.24 -2.21 6.61
C LEU A 90 -5.76 -2.04 6.53
N VAL A 91 -6.46 -1.99 7.66
CA VAL A 91 -7.93 -1.77 7.70
C VAL A 91 -8.29 -0.44 7.05
N SER A 92 -7.56 0.62 7.36
CA SER A 92 -7.79 1.93 6.76
C SER A 92 -7.53 1.95 5.25
N ARG A 93 -6.60 1.15 4.75
CA ARG A 93 -6.30 1.06 3.30
C ARG A 93 -7.44 0.45 2.49
N SER A 94 -8.21 -0.43 3.09
CA SER A 94 -9.37 -1.05 2.46
C SER A 94 -10.62 -0.16 2.54
N HIS A 95 -10.52 1.01 3.18
CA HIS A 95 -11.63 1.94 3.32
C HIS A 95 -11.80 2.81 2.06
N SER A 96 -13.03 3.01 1.61
CA SER A 96 -13.35 3.85 0.43
C SER A 96 -12.80 5.30 0.57
N ASP A 97 -12.83 5.84 1.79
CA ASP A 97 -12.30 7.16 2.11
C ASP A 97 -10.85 7.13 2.61
N PHE A 98 -10.05 6.19 2.14
CA PHE A 98 -8.64 6.06 2.55
C PHE A 98 -7.82 7.36 2.35
N SER A 99 -8.07 8.07 1.26
CA SER A 99 -7.41 9.35 1.01
C SER A 99 -7.73 10.39 2.09
N LEU A 100 -8.97 10.41 2.59
CA LEU A 100 -9.40 11.29 3.66
C LEU A 100 -8.77 10.89 5.01
N ILE A 101 -8.72 9.58 5.31
CA ILE A 101 -8.02 9.05 6.49
C ILE A 101 -6.55 9.50 6.48
N ARG A 102 -5.86 9.31 5.37
CA ARG A 102 -4.45 9.75 5.22
C ARG A 102 -4.29 11.24 5.44
N SER A 103 -5.24 12.04 4.98
CA SER A 103 -5.22 13.49 5.14
C SER A 103 -5.32 13.89 6.61
N TYR A 104 -6.25 13.31 7.35
CA TYR A 104 -6.37 13.58 8.80
C TYR A 104 -5.15 13.11 9.57
N ILE A 105 -4.59 11.94 9.26
CA ILE A 105 -3.37 11.46 9.90
C ILE A 105 -2.18 12.37 9.58
N ASN A 106 -2.07 12.87 8.35
CA ASN A 106 -1.03 13.82 7.95
C ASN A 106 -1.15 15.15 8.72
N ILE A 107 -2.36 15.69 8.86
CA ILE A 107 -2.63 16.87 9.67
C ILE A 107 -2.20 16.63 11.13
N LEU A 108 -2.62 15.51 11.69
CA LEU A 108 -2.28 15.15 13.07
C LEU A 108 -0.75 15.05 13.26
N ALA A 109 -0.06 14.38 12.33
CA ALA A 109 1.41 14.27 12.35
C ALA A 109 2.08 15.64 12.25
N SER A 110 1.57 16.53 11.39
CA SER A 110 2.10 17.88 11.21
C SER A 110 1.91 18.75 12.47
N LEU A 111 0.72 18.71 13.07
CA LEU A 111 0.41 19.46 14.30
C LEU A 111 1.25 19.01 15.51
N THR A 112 1.46 17.70 15.64
CA THR A 112 2.11 17.10 16.81
C THR A 112 3.60 16.82 16.61
N ASN A 113 4.14 17.16 15.44
CA ASN A 113 5.51 16.82 15.04
C ASN A 113 5.82 15.31 15.18
N SER A 114 4.83 14.46 14.92
CA SER A 114 4.95 13.00 15.02
C SER A 114 5.53 12.41 13.76
N ASN A 115 6.27 11.31 13.90
CA ASN A 115 6.63 10.47 12.77
C ASN A 115 5.38 9.77 12.22
N LEU A 116 5.31 9.59 10.89
CA LEU A 116 4.22 8.91 10.24
C LEU A 116 4.73 7.68 9.50
N GLY A 117 4.10 6.54 9.74
CA GLY A 117 4.34 5.30 9.02
C GLY A 117 3.03 4.74 8.46
N GLU A 118 3.10 4.16 7.28
CA GLU A 118 1.96 3.50 6.65
C GLU A 118 2.31 2.03 6.42
N LEU A 119 1.60 1.13 7.13
CA LEU A 119 1.81 -0.30 6.97
C LEU A 119 1.31 -0.73 5.59
N THR A 120 2.18 -1.38 4.83
CA THR A 120 1.89 -1.87 3.49
C THR A 120 1.58 -3.36 3.50
N SER A 121 0.80 -3.84 2.53
CA SER A 121 0.45 -5.26 2.41
C SER A 121 1.60 -6.14 1.93
N GLY A 122 2.49 -5.60 1.11
CA GLY A 122 3.64 -6.34 0.56
C GLY A 122 4.97 -5.88 1.14
N ALA A 123 5.91 -6.79 1.26
CA ALA A 123 7.25 -6.53 1.78
C ALA A 123 8.03 -5.48 0.97
N ASN A 124 7.75 -5.39 -0.35
CA ASN A 124 8.37 -4.43 -1.27
C ASN A 124 7.40 -3.35 -1.81
N SER A 125 6.28 -3.09 -1.14
CA SER A 125 5.34 -2.06 -1.61
C SER A 125 5.99 -0.68 -1.69
N VAL A 126 6.86 -0.34 -0.73
CA VAL A 126 7.60 0.94 -0.75
C VAL A 126 8.56 0.98 -1.93
N GLY A 127 9.30 -0.11 -2.18
CA GLY A 127 10.16 -0.23 -3.37
C GLY A 127 9.38 -0.03 -4.67
N ALA A 128 8.23 -0.69 -4.83
CA ALA A 128 7.38 -0.53 -6.00
C ALA A 128 6.90 0.93 -6.18
N TYR A 129 6.55 1.63 -5.11
CA TYR A 129 6.14 3.03 -5.20
C TYR A 129 7.30 3.95 -5.59
N ILE A 130 8.47 3.75 -5.00
CA ILE A 130 9.66 4.59 -5.24
C ILE A 130 10.23 4.36 -6.64
N THR A 131 10.14 3.14 -7.17
CA THR A 131 10.57 2.83 -8.54
C THR A 131 9.57 3.23 -9.62
N GLY A 132 8.43 3.81 -9.24
CA GLY A 132 7.45 4.32 -10.19
C GLY A 132 6.44 3.27 -10.69
N CYS A 133 6.29 2.13 -10.02
CA CYS A 133 5.25 1.13 -10.36
C CYS A 133 3.84 1.58 -9.95
N ILE A 134 3.55 2.87 -10.10
CA ILE A 134 2.24 3.49 -9.85
C ILE A 134 1.91 4.47 -10.98
N PRO A 135 0.63 4.64 -11.35
CA PRO A 135 0.27 5.31 -12.59
C PRO A 135 0.51 6.82 -12.64
N HIS A 136 0.84 7.48 -11.54
CA HIS A 136 0.93 8.95 -11.44
C HIS A 136 2.27 9.45 -10.91
N ARG A 137 3.26 8.58 -10.80
CA ARG A 137 4.62 8.92 -10.36
C ARG A 137 5.65 8.15 -11.17
N ASN A 138 6.73 8.80 -11.45
CA ASN A 138 7.96 8.21 -11.96
C ASN A 138 8.90 7.86 -10.80
N LEU A 139 10.12 7.46 -11.16
CA LEU A 139 11.19 7.14 -10.23
C LEU A 139 11.32 8.22 -9.14
N LEU A 140 11.55 7.79 -7.89
CA LEU A 140 11.70 8.66 -6.71
C LEU A 140 10.53 9.63 -6.51
N GLY A 141 9.31 9.19 -6.85
CA GLY A 141 8.10 9.97 -6.62
C GLY A 141 7.96 11.22 -7.51
N GLN A 142 8.78 11.39 -8.54
CA GLN A 142 8.64 12.47 -9.50
C GLN A 142 7.26 12.48 -10.13
N SER A 143 6.68 13.66 -10.31
CA SER A 143 5.36 13.79 -10.95
C SER A 143 5.41 13.36 -12.41
N SER A 144 4.44 12.57 -12.82
CA SER A 144 4.23 12.18 -14.21
C SER A 144 2.79 12.47 -14.64
N GLN A 145 2.55 12.48 -15.95
CA GLN A 145 1.18 12.41 -16.44
C GLN A 145 0.54 11.12 -15.92
N ALA A 146 -0.63 11.22 -15.30
CA ALA A 146 -1.30 10.06 -14.75
C ALA A 146 -1.68 9.07 -15.86
N GLY A 147 -1.22 7.84 -15.72
CA GLY A 147 -1.67 6.70 -16.51
C GLY A 147 -2.96 6.10 -15.95
N LEU A 148 -3.39 4.99 -16.51
CA LEU A 148 -4.55 4.24 -16.02
C LEU A 148 -4.20 3.48 -14.74
N ASN A 149 -5.10 3.47 -13.77
CA ASN A 149 -4.99 2.58 -12.61
C ASN A 149 -5.41 1.14 -12.97
N ALA A 150 -5.20 0.19 -12.06
CA ALA A 150 -5.45 -1.23 -12.31
C ALA A 150 -6.91 -1.52 -12.74
N LEU A 151 -7.91 -0.88 -12.12
CA LEU A 151 -9.32 -1.04 -12.48
C LEU A 151 -9.61 -0.46 -13.86
N GLU A 152 -9.06 0.70 -14.18
CA GLU A 152 -9.21 1.34 -15.49
C GLU A 152 -8.57 0.51 -16.60
N ILE A 153 -7.39 -0.09 -16.34
CA ILE A 153 -6.74 -1.03 -17.27
C ILE A 153 -7.63 -2.25 -17.45
N ALA A 154 -8.09 -2.88 -16.38
CA ALA A 154 -8.95 -4.06 -16.43
C ALA A 154 -10.32 -3.80 -17.07
N SER A 155 -10.80 -2.54 -17.10
CA SER A 155 -12.12 -2.19 -17.63
C SER A 155 -12.14 -1.85 -19.13
N LYS A 156 -10.99 -1.87 -19.81
CA LYS A 156 -10.87 -1.43 -21.21
C LYS A 156 -10.18 -2.50 -22.05
N ASN A 157 -10.47 -2.48 -23.35
CA ASN A 157 -9.70 -3.25 -24.33
C ASN A 157 -8.46 -2.44 -24.75
N HIS A 158 -7.34 -3.11 -24.97
CA HIS A 158 -6.06 -2.51 -25.31
C HIS A 158 -5.54 -3.05 -26.66
N ASP A 159 -4.74 -2.26 -27.36
CA ASP A 159 -4.00 -2.74 -28.52
C ASP A 159 -2.92 -3.76 -28.10
N LEU A 160 -2.27 -3.50 -26.97
CA LEU A 160 -1.32 -4.39 -26.34
C LEU A 160 -1.53 -4.36 -24.82
N MET A 161 -1.76 -5.53 -24.22
CA MET A 161 -1.80 -5.72 -22.78
C MET A 161 -0.62 -6.58 -22.36
N ILE A 162 0.18 -6.07 -21.43
CA ILE A 162 1.31 -6.78 -20.85
C ILE A 162 1.03 -7.04 -19.39
N LEU A 163 1.06 -8.29 -18.96
CA LEU A 163 0.89 -8.70 -17.57
C LEU A 163 2.19 -9.35 -17.08
N TYR A 164 2.71 -8.88 -15.96
CA TYR A 164 3.97 -9.38 -15.40
C TYR A 164 3.74 -9.93 -13.98
N GLY A 165 3.93 -11.23 -13.82
CA GLY A 165 3.80 -11.92 -12.53
C GLY A 165 2.39 -11.85 -11.93
N LEU A 166 1.36 -11.65 -12.76
CA LEU A 166 -0.02 -11.51 -12.32
C LEU A 166 -0.80 -12.80 -12.61
N GLU A 167 -1.57 -13.23 -11.63
CA GLU A 167 -2.56 -14.30 -11.77
C GLU A 167 -3.96 -13.75 -11.52
N ILE A 168 -4.98 -14.50 -11.95
CA ILE A 168 -6.37 -14.04 -11.83
C ILE A 168 -6.78 -13.82 -10.37
N ASP A 169 -6.26 -14.65 -9.47
CA ASP A 169 -6.53 -14.56 -8.02
C ASP A 169 -5.85 -13.36 -7.34
N ASP A 170 -4.96 -12.65 -8.03
CA ASP A 170 -4.38 -11.40 -7.57
C ASP A 170 -5.32 -10.20 -7.82
N CYS A 171 -6.39 -10.41 -8.59
CA CYS A 171 -7.30 -9.37 -9.03
C CYS A 171 -8.63 -9.44 -8.28
N LEU A 172 -9.03 -8.31 -7.69
CA LEU A 172 -10.38 -8.15 -7.10
C LEU A 172 -11.50 -8.18 -8.14
N TYR A 173 -11.16 -8.04 -9.42
CA TYR A 173 -12.09 -7.85 -10.53
C TYR A 173 -11.81 -8.87 -11.63
N ASP A 174 -11.75 -10.15 -11.31
CA ASP A 174 -11.42 -11.27 -12.19
C ASP A 174 -12.26 -11.29 -13.49
N GLN A 175 -13.57 -11.11 -13.38
CA GLN A 175 -14.47 -11.09 -14.52
C GLN A 175 -14.24 -9.89 -15.46
N ILE A 176 -13.93 -8.72 -14.87
CA ILE A 176 -13.65 -7.50 -15.63
C ILE A 176 -12.34 -7.67 -16.39
N LEU A 177 -11.29 -8.14 -15.69
CA LEU A 177 -10.00 -8.42 -16.32
C LEU A 177 -10.11 -9.47 -17.42
N THR A 178 -10.80 -10.58 -17.18
CA THR A 178 -11.02 -11.63 -18.19
C THR A 178 -11.70 -11.09 -19.43
N LYS A 179 -12.67 -10.17 -19.28
CA LYS A 179 -13.33 -9.53 -20.43
C LYS A 179 -12.34 -8.64 -21.21
N ALA A 180 -11.51 -7.87 -20.51
CA ALA A 180 -10.50 -7.01 -21.15
C ALA A 180 -9.44 -7.83 -21.90
N LEU A 181 -8.99 -8.96 -21.32
CA LEU A 181 -8.07 -9.88 -21.97
C LEU A 181 -8.63 -10.40 -23.29
N LYS A 182 -9.88 -10.87 -23.28
CA LYS A 182 -10.58 -11.36 -24.50
C LYS A 182 -10.79 -10.29 -25.55
N GLY A 183 -10.94 -9.04 -25.16
CA GLY A 183 -11.21 -7.91 -26.04
C GLY A 183 -9.96 -7.18 -26.54
N SER A 184 -8.80 -7.44 -25.96
CA SER A 184 -7.54 -6.80 -26.36
C SER A 184 -6.96 -7.46 -27.62
N LYS A 185 -6.25 -6.66 -28.47
CA LYS A 185 -5.74 -7.17 -29.76
C LYS A 185 -4.55 -8.11 -29.56
N LYS A 186 -3.69 -7.82 -28.59
CA LYS A 186 -2.53 -8.63 -28.22
C LYS A 186 -2.38 -8.67 -26.71
N VAL A 187 -2.12 -9.86 -26.19
CA VAL A 187 -1.89 -10.11 -24.77
C VAL A 187 -0.58 -10.87 -24.60
N VAL A 188 0.34 -10.26 -23.87
CA VAL A 188 1.64 -10.86 -23.52
C VAL A 188 1.67 -11.05 -21.99
N VAL A 189 1.93 -12.27 -21.57
CA VAL A 189 1.96 -12.64 -20.15
C VAL A 189 3.34 -13.14 -19.77
N PHE A 190 3.92 -12.55 -18.75
CA PHE A 190 5.10 -13.03 -18.06
C PHE A 190 4.64 -13.74 -16.79
N ASN A 191 4.79 -15.05 -16.70
CA ASN A 191 4.28 -15.82 -15.58
C ASN A 191 5.23 -16.95 -15.16
N SER A 192 5.25 -17.25 -13.86
CA SER A 192 6.05 -18.36 -13.31
C SER A 192 5.34 -19.71 -13.39
N PHE A 193 4.02 -19.72 -13.64
CA PHE A 193 3.21 -20.93 -13.60
C PHE A 193 2.31 -21.05 -14.84
N MET A 194 2.39 -22.19 -15.50
CA MET A 194 1.62 -22.44 -16.73
C MET A 194 0.13 -22.68 -16.47
N GLU A 195 -0.24 -23.13 -15.28
CA GLU A 195 -1.64 -23.45 -14.92
C GLU A 195 -2.49 -22.17 -14.62
N SER A 196 -1.92 -21.01 -14.80
CA SER A 196 -2.67 -19.75 -14.59
C SER A 196 -3.73 -19.55 -15.66
N VAL A 197 -4.96 -19.28 -15.25
CA VAL A 197 -6.10 -18.97 -16.15
C VAL A 197 -5.81 -17.78 -17.07
N ILE A 198 -4.98 -16.85 -16.65
CA ILE A 198 -4.55 -15.71 -17.48
C ILE A 198 -3.83 -16.19 -18.75
N ASN A 199 -3.04 -17.24 -18.65
CA ASN A 199 -2.28 -17.77 -19.78
C ASN A 199 -3.19 -18.30 -20.92
N ASP A 200 -4.41 -18.74 -20.60
CA ASP A 200 -5.38 -19.21 -21.59
C ASP A 200 -5.87 -18.08 -22.52
N HIS A 201 -5.63 -16.84 -22.15
CA HIS A 201 -6.01 -15.65 -22.93
C HIS A 201 -4.81 -14.93 -23.55
N ALA A 202 -3.60 -15.46 -23.38
CA ALA A 202 -2.38 -14.86 -23.87
C ALA A 202 -2.08 -15.28 -25.32
N ASP A 203 -1.64 -14.32 -26.13
CA ASP A 203 -1.02 -14.62 -27.45
C ASP A 203 0.42 -15.13 -27.25
N ILE A 204 1.11 -14.62 -26.23
CA ILE A 204 2.49 -14.99 -25.90
C ILE A 204 2.60 -15.16 -24.40
N VAL A 205 3.13 -16.29 -23.96
CA VAL A 205 3.50 -16.54 -22.57
C VAL A 205 5.01 -16.66 -22.47
N ILE A 206 5.61 -15.84 -21.63
CA ILE A 206 7.06 -15.82 -21.37
C ILE A 206 7.27 -16.29 -19.93
N PRO A 207 8.03 -17.38 -19.71
CA PRO A 207 8.30 -17.86 -18.37
C PRO A 207 9.22 -16.89 -17.63
N ILE A 208 8.88 -16.61 -16.36
CA ILE A 208 9.69 -15.85 -15.42
C ILE A 208 9.97 -16.67 -14.17
N ASN A 209 11.02 -16.31 -13.47
CA ASN A 209 11.44 -16.98 -12.25
C ASN A 209 10.51 -16.64 -11.09
N THR A 210 10.33 -17.60 -10.19
CA THR A 210 9.71 -17.35 -8.89
C THR A 210 10.64 -16.54 -7.97
N THR A 211 10.14 -16.08 -6.83
CA THR A 211 10.94 -15.35 -5.85
C THR A 211 12.16 -16.13 -5.38
N TYR A 212 12.04 -17.43 -5.18
CA TYR A 212 13.17 -18.29 -4.72
C TYR A 212 14.21 -18.57 -5.81
N GLU A 213 13.85 -18.38 -7.07
CA GLU A 213 14.71 -18.55 -8.23
C GLU A 213 15.31 -17.22 -8.70
N SER A 214 15.05 -16.13 -7.98
CA SER A 214 15.48 -14.79 -8.32
C SER A 214 16.41 -14.23 -7.25
N LYS A 215 17.19 -13.22 -7.63
CA LYS A 215 17.89 -12.30 -6.72
C LYS A 215 17.30 -10.92 -6.89
N GLY A 216 17.45 -10.06 -5.90
CA GLY A 216 16.96 -8.70 -5.98
C GLY A 216 17.07 -7.94 -4.67
N SER A 217 16.39 -6.80 -4.61
CA SER A 217 16.36 -5.94 -3.43
C SER A 217 14.95 -5.50 -3.11
N PHE A 218 14.62 -5.51 -1.82
CA PHE A 218 13.38 -4.94 -1.31
C PHE A 218 13.67 -3.66 -0.55
N ILE A 219 12.77 -2.70 -0.64
CA ILE A 219 12.81 -1.49 0.17
C ILE A 219 11.66 -1.58 1.17
N ASN A 220 12.01 -1.64 2.45
CA ASN A 220 11.04 -1.77 3.53
C ASN A 220 10.38 -0.42 3.89
N LEU A 221 9.44 -0.45 4.83
CA LEU A 221 8.68 0.72 5.27
C LEU A 221 9.56 1.87 5.83
N THR A 222 10.75 1.57 6.32
CA THR A 222 11.70 2.58 6.82
C THR A 222 12.65 3.12 5.75
N GLY A 223 12.47 2.71 4.49
CA GLY A 223 13.35 3.10 3.38
C GLY A 223 14.64 2.30 3.30
N GLN A 224 14.83 1.28 4.14
CA GLN A 224 16.03 0.46 4.12
C GLN A 224 16.00 -0.53 2.96
N VAL A 225 17.05 -0.53 2.17
CA VAL A 225 17.28 -1.51 1.11
C VAL A 225 17.78 -2.82 1.72
N GLN A 226 17.15 -3.93 1.34
CA GLN A 226 17.48 -5.26 1.82
C GLN A 226 17.59 -6.21 0.62
N ASP A 227 18.79 -6.72 0.40
CA ASP A 227 19.07 -7.64 -0.69
C ASP A 227 18.69 -9.06 -0.33
N PHE A 228 18.26 -9.82 -1.32
CA PHE A 228 18.04 -11.26 -1.23
C PHE A 228 18.72 -11.96 -2.39
N ASN A 229 19.18 -13.18 -2.12
CA ASN A 229 19.87 -14.01 -3.07
C ASN A 229 18.95 -15.11 -3.64
N GLN A 230 19.33 -15.62 -4.79
CA GLN A 230 18.70 -16.78 -5.38
C GLN A 230 19.01 -18.02 -4.53
N GLU A 231 17.97 -18.70 -4.07
CA GLU A 231 18.11 -19.93 -3.27
C GLU A 231 18.04 -21.20 -4.12
N LEU A 232 17.29 -21.18 -5.22
CA LEU A 232 17.16 -22.29 -6.13
C LEU A 232 17.96 -22.04 -7.40
N LEU A 233 18.88 -22.96 -7.70
CA LEU A 233 19.67 -22.91 -8.94
C LEU A 233 18.80 -23.29 -10.14
N LEU A 234 18.76 -22.40 -11.11
CA LEU A 234 18.12 -22.70 -12.39
C LEU A 234 19.08 -23.45 -13.30
N PRO A 235 18.60 -24.35 -14.16
CA PRO A 235 19.41 -24.87 -15.25
C PRO A 235 19.99 -23.75 -16.12
N ASN A 236 21.21 -23.91 -16.62
CA ASN A 236 21.98 -22.90 -17.34
C ASN A 236 21.33 -22.29 -18.61
N HIS A 237 20.21 -22.85 -19.04
CA HIS A 237 19.47 -22.39 -20.22
C HIS A 237 18.25 -21.51 -19.89
N TYR A 238 18.01 -21.21 -18.61
CA TYR A 238 16.92 -20.30 -18.23
C TYR A 238 17.44 -18.87 -18.06
N TYR A 239 16.71 -17.93 -18.63
CA TYR A 239 16.95 -16.50 -18.44
C TYR A 239 16.51 -16.07 -17.03
N SER A 240 17.33 -15.25 -16.38
CA SER A 240 16.89 -14.56 -15.16
C SER A 240 15.87 -13.46 -15.51
N ASN A 241 15.01 -13.13 -14.57
CA ASN A 241 14.06 -12.00 -14.73
C ASN A 241 14.80 -10.70 -15.07
N GLU A 242 15.98 -10.48 -14.45
CA GLU A 242 16.83 -9.31 -14.69
C GLU A 242 17.34 -9.28 -16.13
N ALA A 243 17.88 -10.40 -16.63
CA ALA A 243 18.40 -10.49 -18.00
C ALA A 243 17.28 -10.24 -19.02
N LEU A 244 16.12 -10.86 -18.82
CA LEU A 244 14.96 -10.69 -19.70
C LEU A 244 14.50 -9.22 -19.77
N LEU A 245 14.38 -8.54 -18.64
CA LEU A 245 13.98 -7.14 -18.60
C LEU A 245 15.06 -6.24 -19.19
N THR A 246 16.34 -6.54 -18.96
CA THR A 246 17.46 -5.81 -19.53
C THR A 246 17.47 -5.89 -21.07
N ASP A 247 17.23 -7.08 -21.63
CA ASP A 247 17.14 -7.25 -23.07
C ASP A 247 15.98 -6.44 -23.67
N LEU A 248 14.81 -6.45 -23.02
CA LEU A 248 13.66 -5.64 -23.45
C LEU A 248 13.93 -4.14 -23.41
N VAL A 249 14.68 -3.67 -22.42
CA VAL A 249 15.11 -2.26 -22.28
C VAL A 249 16.09 -1.89 -23.39
N ASN A 250 17.09 -2.72 -23.63
CA ASN A 250 18.12 -2.49 -24.67
C ASN A 250 17.51 -2.45 -26.08
N GLU A 251 16.54 -3.33 -26.36
CA GLU A 251 15.83 -3.35 -27.66
C GLU A 251 14.97 -2.09 -27.91
N ARG A 252 14.71 -1.31 -26.86
CA ARG A 252 13.89 -0.10 -26.92
C ARG A 252 14.68 1.19 -26.77
N ASP A 253 16.02 1.13 -26.62
CA ASP A 253 16.89 2.29 -26.34
C ASP A 253 16.37 3.15 -25.18
N LEU A 254 15.86 2.52 -24.12
CA LEU A 254 15.37 3.23 -22.94
C LEU A 254 16.54 3.60 -22.02
N ASP A 255 16.62 4.89 -21.68
CA ASP A 255 17.60 5.39 -20.72
C ASP A 255 17.06 5.13 -19.28
N ILE A 256 17.61 4.09 -18.65
CA ILE A 256 17.27 3.71 -17.28
C ILE A 256 18.52 3.87 -16.42
N PRO A 257 18.43 4.58 -15.27
CA PRO A 257 19.57 4.76 -14.39
C PRO A 257 20.08 3.42 -13.87
N SER A 258 21.38 3.32 -13.65
CA SER A 258 21.96 2.14 -13.03
C SER A 258 21.43 1.96 -11.61
N PHE A 259 21.43 0.72 -11.11
CA PHE A 259 21.00 0.45 -9.72
C PHE A 259 21.81 1.24 -8.69
N ASN A 260 23.11 1.41 -8.90
CA ASN A 260 23.96 2.17 -8.00
C ASN A 260 23.63 3.68 -7.98
N ASP A 261 23.28 4.24 -9.13
CA ASP A 261 22.87 5.65 -9.21
C ASP A 261 21.50 5.83 -8.55
N PHE A 262 20.58 4.90 -8.80
CA PHE A 262 19.27 4.88 -8.11
C PHE A 262 19.44 4.84 -6.58
N ILE A 263 20.32 4.01 -6.02
CA ILE A 263 20.53 3.92 -4.56
C ILE A 263 21.07 5.23 -3.98
N LYS A 264 21.99 5.89 -4.67
CA LYS A 264 22.51 7.21 -4.21
C LYS A 264 21.41 8.28 -4.19
N GLU A 265 20.57 8.31 -5.22
CA GLU A 265 19.44 9.24 -5.28
C GLU A 265 18.37 8.89 -4.23
N LEU A 266 18.16 7.60 -3.95
CA LEU A 266 17.22 7.13 -2.95
C LEU A 266 17.57 7.60 -1.54
N GLU A 267 18.85 7.53 -1.14
CA GLU A 267 19.30 8.01 0.17
C GLU A 267 18.97 9.50 0.34
N SER A 268 19.32 10.32 -0.65
CA SER A 268 19.00 11.75 -0.66
C SER A 268 17.49 12.01 -0.63
N PHE A 269 16.70 11.23 -1.36
CA PHE A 269 15.24 11.33 -1.39
C PHE A 269 14.61 11.02 -0.02
N ILE A 270 15.08 9.98 0.66
CA ILE A 270 14.59 9.59 1.99
C ILE A 270 14.87 10.70 3.00
N ASP A 271 16.09 11.22 3.04
CA ASP A 271 16.49 12.30 3.95
C ASP A 271 15.64 13.57 3.74
N GLN A 272 15.41 13.95 2.48
CA GLN A 272 14.54 15.09 2.15
C GLN A 272 13.08 14.83 2.53
N SER A 273 12.58 13.62 2.34
CA SER A 273 11.20 13.26 2.66
C SER A 273 10.92 13.31 4.17
N ILE A 274 11.90 12.94 4.99
CA ILE A 274 11.80 13.02 6.45
C ILE A 274 11.83 14.48 6.92
N ALA A 275 12.60 15.35 6.24
CA ALA A 275 12.73 16.76 6.60
C ALA A 275 11.53 17.62 6.21
N ASN A 276 10.80 17.27 5.16
CA ASN A 276 9.71 18.08 4.57
C ASN A 276 8.34 17.59 5.03
N ARG A 277 7.89 18.08 6.20
CA ARG A 277 6.51 17.86 6.67
C ARG A 277 5.64 19.05 6.28
N ASN A 278 4.97 18.93 5.15
CA ASN A 278 4.04 19.94 4.67
C ASN A 278 2.59 19.50 4.86
N TYR A 279 1.73 20.44 5.20
CA TYR A 279 0.29 20.23 5.13
C TYR A 279 -0.14 19.88 3.71
N ILE A 280 -1.19 19.06 3.61
CA ILE A 280 -1.81 18.78 2.32
C ILE A 280 -2.35 20.07 1.68
N LYS A 281 -2.19 20.19 0.36
CA LYS A 281 -2.66 21.39 -0.38
C LYS A 281 -4.14 21.30 -0.70
N GLU A 282 -4.62 20.09 -1.00
CA GLU A 282 -6.02 19.84 -1.38
C GLU A 282 -6.59 18.74 -0.50
N PHE A 283 -7.82 18.97 -0.03
CA PHE A 283 -8.51 17.99 0.81
C PHE A 283 -9.40 17.11 -0.07
N PRO A 284 -9.27 15.77 0.01
CA PRO A 284 -10.12 14.87 -0.75
C PRO A 284 -11.58 14.98 -0.31
N VAL A 285 -12.48 14.87 -1.25
CA VAL A 285 -13.93 14.86 -0.97
C VAL A 285 -14.31 13.50 -0.42
N LYS A 286 -15.11 13.47 0.66
CA LYS A 286 -15.66 12.25 1.22
C LYS A 286 -16.58 11.58 0.20
N THR A 287 -16.37 10.28 -0.04
CA THR A 287 -17.25 9.47 -0.91
C THR A 287 -18.53 9.12 -0.16
N SER A 288 -19.63 9.76 -0.52
CA SER A 288 -20.88 9.70 0.26
C SER A 288 -21.74 8.44 0.07
N ASN A 289 -21.44 7.56 -0.89
CA ASN A 289 -22.35 6.49 -1.32
C ASN A 289 -21.75 5.09 -1.44
N SER A 290 -20.55 4.84 -0.97
CA SER A 290 -19.95 3.51 -1.01
C SER A 290 -20.00 2.84 0.35
N SER A 291 -20.21 1.54 0.38
CA SER A 291 -19.88 0.75 1.57
C SER A 291 -18.43 1.02 1.93
N PRO A 292 -18.14 1.47 3.15
CA PRO A 292 -16.80 1.95 3.52
C PRO A 292 -15.72 0.86 3.40
N ILE A 293 -16.11 -0.40 3.54
CA ILE A 293 -15.26 -1.56 3.28
C ILE A 293 -16.07 -2.52 2.42
N ASP A 294 -15.53 -2.92 1.30
CA ASP A 294 -16.12 -3.99 0.51
C ASP A 294 -15.90 -5.33 1.23
N THR A 295 -16.93 -5.77 1.94
CA THR A 295 -16.92 -7.05 2.67
C THR A 295 -17.34 -8.23 1.79
N THR A 296 -17.72 -7.99 0.54
CA THR A 296 -18.15 -9.05 -0.39
C THR A 296 -16.96 -9.80 -0.99
N ASN A 297 -15.79 -9.18 -1.02
CA ASN A 297 -14.56 -9.83 -1.45
C ASN A 297 -13.90 -10.57 -0.31
N THR A 298 -14.23 -11.83 -0.21
CA THR A 298 -13.62 -12.75 0.75
C THR A 298 -12.28 -13.22 0.19
N PHE A 299 -11.18 -12.76 0.81
CA PHE A 299 -9.86 -13.27 0.48
C PHE A 299 -9.63 -14.63 1.15
N ASN A 300 -9.34 -15.64 0.37
CA ASN A 300 -8.74 -16.85 0.92
C ASN A 300 -7.35 -16.50 1.48
N MET A 301 -7.14 -16.69 2.77
CA MET A 301 -5.90 -16.34 3.47
C MET A 301 -4.65 -16.90 2.79
N TYR A 302 -4.76 -18.07 2.17
CA TYR A 302 -3.64 -18.76 1.52
C TYR A 302 -3.61 -18.62 0.00
N SER A 303 -4.38 -17.71 -0.58
CA SER A 303 -4.37 -17.42 -2.02
C SER A 303 -3.63 -16.12 -2.38
N ILE A 304 -3.15 -15.36 -1.39
CA ILE A 304 -2.47 -14.07 -1.59
C ILE A 304 -1.14 -14.22 -2.34
N ASP A 305 -0.43 -15.32 -2.12
CA ASP A 305 0.87 -15.58 -2.73
C ASP A 305 0.77 -16.76 -3.71
N ALA A 306 1.41 -16.63 -4.87
CA ALA A 306 1.34 -17.63 -5.93
C ALA A 306 1.88 -19.02 -5.52
N ILE A 307 2.83 -19.07 -4.60
CA ILE A 307 3.40 -20.33 -4.07
C ILE A 307 2.46 -20.93 -3.01
N LEU A 308 1.98 -20.10 -2.07
CA LEU A 308 1.04 -20.53 -1.03
C LEU A 308 -0.25 -21.07 -1.64
N ARG A 309 -0.76 -20.42 -2.68
CA ARG A 309 -1.95 -20.83 -3.45
C ARG A 309 -1.82 -22.26 -4.01
N ARG A 310 -0.61 -22.71 -4.32
CA ARG A 310 -0.30 -24.06 -4.82
C ARG A 310 0.06 -25.08 -3.72
N SER A 311 0.10 -24.65 -2.47
CA SER A 311 0.36 -25.53 -1.33
C SER A 311 -0.88 -26.35 -0.99
N ARG A 312 -0.93 -27.62 -1.42
CA ARG A 312 -2.05 -28.53 -1.10
C ARG A 312 -2.39 -28.59 0.39
N PRO A 313 -1.42 -28.71 1.32
CA PRO A 313 -1.73 -28.72 2.75
C PRO A 313 -2.45 -27.44 3.22
N LEU A 314 -2.01 -26.26 2.77
CA LEU A 314 -2.61 -25.00 3.15
C LEU A 314 -4.03 -24.83 2.57
N GLN A 315 -4.25 -25.23 1.32
CA GLN A 315 -5.55 -25.18 0.68
C GLN A 315 -6.58 -26.18 1.27
N GLN A 316 -6.13 -27.15 2.06
CA GLN A 316 -6.99 -28.11 2.75
C GLN A 316 -7.34 -27.69 4.19
N THR A 317 -6.80 -26.60 4.70
CA THR A 317 -7.09 -26.11 6.04
C THR A 317 -8.53 -25.61 6.15
N LYS A 318 -9.03 -25.52 7.38
CA LYS A 318 -10.36 -24.98 7.66
C LYS A 318 -10.42 -23.51 7.26
N GLU A 319 -9.37 -22.77 7.52
CA GLU A 319 -9.24 -21.34 7.26
C GLU A 319 -9.30 -21.02 5.76
N SER A 320 -8.78 -21.91 4.90
CA SER A 320 -8.87 -21.73 3.44
C SER A 320 -10.29 -21.95 2.89
N ARG A 321 -11.13 -22.69 3.64
CA ARG A 321 -12.49 -23.08 3.23
C ARG A 321 -13.58 -22.22 3.85
N THR A 322 -13.24 -21.40 4.85
CA THR A 322 -14.23 -20.71 5.69
C THR A 322 -14.70 -19.38 5.10
N ILE A 323 -14.39 -19.12 3.82
CA ILE A 323 -14.79 -17.89 3.19
C ILE A 323 -15.84 -18.21 2.13
N THR A 324 -17.05 -18.34 2.59
CA THR A 324 -18.29 -18.25 1.80
C THR A 324 -19.21 -17.25 2.48
#